data_82d0098ca8f728c94e90c94db85c8c73
#
_entry.id   82d0098ca8f728c94e90c94db85c8c73
#
_cell.length_a   1.000
_cell.length_b   1.000
_cell.length_c   1.000
_cell.angle_alpha   90.00
_cell.angle_beta   90.00
_cell.angle_gamma   90.00
#
_symmetry.space_group_name_H-M   'P 1'
#
loop_
_entity.id
_entity.type
_entity.pdbx_description
1 polymer ?
#
loop_
_entity_poly.entity_id
_entity_poly.type
_entity_poly.pdbx_seq_one_letter_code
_entity_poly.pdbx_strand_id
1 'polypeptide(L)'
;MSLVPAGALVTEAAAAGRAVAAFNIITLEHAEAVIEGAERVGLPVILQLSENAVKFRSGRLLPIARAASACAEAAGVPVGLHLDHVKSSELLRQAVDAGFGSVMYDAAHLPYAENLEATRSAADWAHANGLWIEAELGEVGGKDGAAPPDPHAPGARTDPDEARRFVADSGVDALAVAIGSSHAMTSRTASLDHGLLARLAKAVEVPLVLHGSSGLPDAELAAAVAGGIRKVNIGTALNVAMTGAIRAHLTPADPRPYLTAARAAMATTAAAMIAALD
;
A
#
# COMPACT_ATOMS: atom_id res chain seq x y z
N MET A 1 15.36 5.75 16.35
CA MET A 1 15.10 6.37 15.03
C MET A 1 13.74 5.86 14.59
N SER A 2 12.85 6.76 14.20
CA SER A 2 11.47 6.45 13.81
C SER A 2 11.36 6.01 12.33
N LEU A 3 12.21 6.52 11.44
CA LEU A 3 12.31 6.01 10.08
C LEU A 3 13.05 4.67 10.09
N VAL A 4 12.36 3.60 9.64
CA VAL A 4 12.83 2.22 9.66
C VAL A 4 12.58 1.53 8.31
N PRO A 5 13.26 0.43 7.98
CA PRO A 5 12.96 -0.34 6.77
C PRO A 5 11.52 -0.86 6.78
N ALA A 6 10.75 -0.58 5.72
CA ALA A 6 9.34 -1.00 5.64
C ALA A 6 9.18 -2.54 5.68
N GLY A 7 10.11 -3.29 5.07
CA GLY A 7 10.12 -4.75 5.14
C GLY A 7 10.25 -5.29 6.57
N ALA A 8 11.00 -4.59 7.44
CA ALA A 8 11.09 -4.96 8.86
C ALA A 8 9.73 -4.85 9.55
N LEU A 9 8.97 -3.78 9.28
CA LEU A 9 7.61 -3.59 9.84
C LEU A 9 6.65 -4.71 9.38
N VAL A 10 6.74 -5.13 8.12
CA VAL A 10 5.92 -6.24 7.59
C VAL A 10 6.32 -7.55 8.25
N THR A 11 7.61 -7.81 8.42
CA THR A 11 8.13 -9.03 9.08
C THR A 11 7.73 -9.10 10.55
N GLU A 12 7.84 -7.98 11.28
CA GLU A 12 7.41 -7.90 12.69
C GLU A 12 5.89 -8.08 12.84
N ALA A 13 5.10 -7.47 11.96
CA ALA A 13 3.65 -7.66 11.94
C ALA A 13 3.30 -9.13 11.66
N ALA A 14 3.96 -9.76 10.70
CA ALA A 14 3.77 -11.18 10.36
C ALA A 14 4.08 -12.09 11.56
N ALA A 15 5.18 -11.85 12.25
CA ALA A 15 5.58 -12.64 13.44
C ALA A 15 4.57 -12.48 14.60
N ALA A 16 3.92 -11.33 14.69
CA ALA A 16 2.91 -11.03 15.71
C ALA A 16 1.48 -11.45 15.30
N GLY A 17 1.26 -12.02 14.11
CA GLY A 17 -0.05 -12.36 13.58
C GLY A 17 -0.91 -11.15 13.20
N ARG A 18 -0.32 -9.96 13.05
CA ARG A 18 -0.94 -8.67 12.70
C ARG A 18 -0.63 -8.26 11.27
N ALA A 19 -1.18 -7.14 10.83
CA ALA A 19 -0.78 -6.49 9.59
C ALA A 19 -0.37 -5.03 9.83
N VAL A 20 0.56 -4.53 9.03
CA VAL A 20 0.92 -3.11 9.01
C VAL A 20 0.10 -2.37 7.95
N ALA A 21 -0.44 -1.20 8.34
CA ALA A 21 -1.12 -0.31 7.42
C ALA A 21 -0.11 0.44 6.54
N ALA A 22 -0.35 0.50 5.24
CA ALA A 22 0.46 1.24 4.28
C ALA A 22 -0.42 2.25 3.55
N PHE A 23 -0.19 3.55 3.79
CA PHE A 23 -1.04 4.61 3.28
C PHE A 23 -0.41 5.32 2.09
N ASN A 24 -1.15 5.40 0.98
CA ASN A 24 -0.77 6.21 -0.17
C ASN A 24 -0.88 7.70 0.16
N ILE A 25 0.23 8.40 0.07
CA ILE A 25 0.34 9.84 0.29
C ILE A 25 0.47 10.58 -1.06
N ILE A 26 -0.17 11.76 -1.17
CA ILE A 26 -0.12 12.62 -2.36
C ILE A 26 0.49 13.97 -2.01
N THR A 27 0.20 14.48 -0.81
CA THR A 27 0.65 15.78 -0.30
C THR A 27 1.33 15.62 1.05
N LEU A 28 1.96 16.69 1.55
CA LEU A 28 2.58 16.72 2.87
C LEU A 28 1.53 16.47 3.97
N GLU A 29 0.34 17.04 3.82
CA GLU A 29 -0.76 16.86 4.77
C GLU A 29 -1.19 15.40 4.93
N HIS A 30 -1.06 14.57 3.87
CA HIS A 30 -1.28 13.13 4.00
C HIS A 30 -0.23 12.49 4.92
N ALA A 31 1.06 12.79 4.70
CA ALA A 31 2.13 12.22 5.50
C ALA A 31 1.99 12.60 6.99
N GLU A 32 1.75 13.89 7.26
CA GLU A 32 1.52 14.40 8.61
C GLU A 32 0.30 13.73 9.28
N ALA A 33 -0.81 13.62 8.55
CA ALA A 33 -2.05 13.03 9.06
C ALA A 33 -1.91 11.54 9.37
N VAL A 34 -1.23 10.79 8.50
CA VAL A 34 -1.01 9.35 8.69
C VAL A 34 -0.14 9.11 9.92
N ILE A 35 0.94 9.87 10.09
CA ILE A 35 1.82 9.79 11.26
C ILE A 35 1.04 10.16 12.53
N GLU A 36 0.30 11.27 12.53
CA GLU A 36 -0.53 11.66 13.67
C GLU A 36 -1.55 10.56 14.03
N GLY A 37 -2.18 9.93 13.02
CA GLY A 37 -3.07 8.80 13.22
C GLY A 37 -2.38 7.60 13.85
N ALA A 38 -1.19 7.25 13.40
CA ALA A 38 -0.37 6.17 13.94
C ALA A 38 0.09 6.44 15.39
N GLU A 39 0.51 7.68 15.69
CA GLU A 39 0.89 8.13 17.04
C GLU A 39 -0.27 8.06 18.03
N ARG A 40 -1.51 8.38 17.61
CA ARG A 40 -2.71 8.29 18.44
C ARG A 40 -2.98 6.87 18.94
N VAL A 41 -2.61 5.87 18.16
CA VAL A 41 -2.81 4.45 18.51
C VAL A 41 -1.51 3.74 18.93
N GLY A 42 -0.35 4.41 18.81
CA GLY A 42 0.96 3.88 19.22
C GLY A 42 1.46 2.72 18.37
N LEU A 43 1.04 2.65 17.09
CA LEU A 43 1.36 1.55 16.18
C LEU A 43 2.21 2.01 14.98
N PRO A 44 3.05 1.12 14.40
CA PRO A 44 3.85 1.45 13.24
C PRO A 44 2.99 1.65 11.99
N VAL A 45 3.54 2.38 10.99
CA VAL A 45 2.86 2.66 9.74
C VAL A 45 3.83 2.74 8.57
N ILE A 46 3.35 2.49 7.36
CA ILE A 46 4.11 2.71 6.11
C ILE A 46 3.48 3.88 5.35
N LEU A 47 4.31 4.88 5.01
CA LEU A 47 3.98 5.90 4.01
C LEU A 47 4.39 5.38 2.65
N GLN A 48 3.47 5.36 1.68
CA GLN A 48 3.78 4.90 0.35
C GLN A 48 3.44 5.94 -0.72
N LEU A 49 4.35 6.04 -1.73
CA LEU A 49 4.22 6.91 -2.89
C LEU A 49 3.99 6.05 -4.13
N SER A 50 2.81 6.16 -4.73
CA SER A 50 2.55 5.45 -5.98
C SER A 50 3.17 6.16 -7.18
N GLU A 51 3.44 5.40 -8.26
CA GLU A 51 3.84 6.00 -9.53
C GLU A 51 2.86 7.07 -10.01
N ASN A 52 1.55 6.92 -9.76
CA ASN A 52 0.55 7.93 -10.07
C ASN A 52 0.71 9.22 -9.26
N ALA A 53 1.10 9.14 -7.99
CA ALA A 53 1.44 10.31 -7.18
C ALA A 53 2.70 11.01 -7.72
N VAL A 54 3.68 10.26 -8.22
CA VAL A 54 4.86 10.82 -8.89
C VAL A 54 4.47 11.50 -10.20
N LYS A 55 3.62 10.89 -11.02
CA LYS A 55 3.07 11.51 -12.25
C LYS A 55 2.33 12.82 -11.95
N PHE A 56 1.50 12.85 -10.91
CA PHE A 56 0.84 14.07 -10.43
C PHE A 56 1.86 15.17 -10.07
N ARG A 57 3.04 14.81 -9.58
CA ARG A 57 4.17 15.70 -9.27
C ARG A 57 5.06 15.99 -10.46
N SER A 58 4.55 15.93 -11.68
CA SER A 58 5.29 16.13 -12.94
C SER A 58 6.50 15.19 -13.10
N GLY A 59 6.37 13.96 -12.62
CA GLY A 59 7.42 12.94 -12.66
C GLY A 59 8.56 13.13 -11.63
N ARG A 60 8.43 14.08 -10.71
CA ARG A 60 9.48 14.39 -9.73
C ARG A 60 9.25 13.64 -8.42
N LEU A 61 9.98 12.53 -8.24
CA LEU A 61 9.93 11.72 -7.02
C LEU A 61 10.54 12.43 -5.80
N LEU A 62 11.73 13.00 -5.96
CA LEU A 62 12.58 13.48 -4.84
C LEU A 62 11.90 14.49 -3.90
N PRO A 63 11.18 15.53 -4.36
CA PRO A 63 10.62 16.53 -3.45
C PRO A 63 9.64 15.94 -2.43
N ILE A 64 8.71 15.10 -2.87
CA ILE A 64 7.72 14.49 -1.98
C ILE A 64 8.34 13.35 -1.15
N ALA A 65 9.29 12.59 -1.70
CA ALA A 65 10.01 11.56 -0.95
C ALA A 65 10.80 12.16 0.21
N ARG A 66 11.53 13.27 -0.02
CA ARG A 66 12.26 13.98 1.04
C ARG A 66 11.34 14.59 2.11
N ALA A 67 10.19 15.13 1.70
CA ALA A 67 9.20 15.62 2.64
C ALA A 67 8.63 14.48 3.52
N ALA A 68 8.28 13.35 2.91
CA ALA A 68 7.81 12.17 3.63
C ALA A 68 8.88 11.61 4.59
N SER A 69 10.16 11.56 4.14
CA SER A 69 11.29 11.14 4.98
C SER A 69 11.44 12.05 6.22
N ALA A 70 11.41 13.37 6.02
CA ALA A 70 11.51 14.31 7.13
C ALA A 70 10.37 14.17 8.15
N CYS A 71 9.12 13.93 7.68
CA CYS A 71 8.00 13.63 8.57
C CYS A 71 8.23 12.32 9.34
N ALA A 72 8.67 11.26 8.64
CA ALA A 72 8.94 9.95 9.24
C ALA A 72 10.08 10.01 10.28
N GLU A 73 11.12 10.78 10.03
CA GLU A 73 12.24 10.99 10.97
C GLU A 73 11.82 11.71 12.26
N ALA A 74 10.81 12.60 12.17
CA ALA A 74 10.26 13.34 13.30
C ALA A 74 9.16 12.60 14.08
N ALA A 75 8.68 11.47 13.58
CA ALA A 75 7.57 10.71 14.15
C ALA A 75 7.92 10.10 15.52
N GLY A 76 6.89 9.95 16.39
CA GLY A 76 6.99 9.26 17.67
C GLY A 76 6.80 7.74 17.59
N VAL A 77 6.48 7.20 16.40
CA VAL A 77 6.28 5.77 16.13
C VAL A 77 7.15 5.32 14.96
N PRO A 78 7.40 4.00 14.80
CA PRO A 78 8.12 3.51 13.63
C PRO A 78 7.37 3.77 12.32
N VAL A 79 8.05 4.35 11.32
CA VAL A 79 7.49 4.67 10.01
C VAL A 79 8.38 4.10 8.91
N GLY A 80 7.81 3.35 7.98
CA GLY A 80 8.48 2.88 6.77
C GLY A 80 8.17 3.76 5.56
N LEU A 81 9.08 3.81 4.59
CA LEU A 81 8.84 4.41 3.26
C LEU A 81 8.80 3.33 2.19
N HIS A 82 7.79 3.38 1.32
CA HIS A 82 7.58 2.41 0.26
C HIS A 82 7.23 3.10 -1.06
N LEU A 83 7.87 2.71 -2.16
CA LEU A 83 7.54 3.19 -3.51
C LEU A 83 6.58 2.17 -4.15
N ASP A 84 5.35 2.60 -4.44
CA ASP A 84 4.20 1.73 -4.68
C ASP A 84 3.78 1.72 -6.16
N HIS A 85 3.33 0.56 -6.65
CA HIS A 85 2.84 0.34 -8.02
C HIS A 85 3.77 0.88 -9.11
N VAL A 86 5.07 0.61 -9.00
CA VAL A 86 6.07 1.03 -9.98
C VAL A 86 6.00 0.12 -11.21
N LYS A 87 5.71 0.70 -12.38
CA LYS A 87 5.70 0.02 -13.68
C LYS A 87 6.96 0.36 -14.51
N SER A 88 7.58 1.50 -14.21
CA SER A 88 8.75 2.00 -14.90
C SER A 88 10.04 1.55 -14.23
N SER A 89 10.93 0.86 -14.96
CA SER A 89 12.26 0.50 -14.48
C SER A 89 13.14 1.74 -14.20
N GLU A 90 12.86 2.86 -14.87
CA GLU A 90 13.55 4.14 -14.61
C GLU A 90 13.15 4.70 -13.23
N LEU A 91 11.84 4.67 -12.90
CA LEU A 91 11.36 5.11 -11.59
C LEU A 91 11.83 4.15 -10.48
N LEU A 92 11.84 2.84 -10.73
CA LEU A 92 12.36 1.84 -9.79
C LEU A 92 13.78 2.19 -9.35
N ARG A 93 14.66 2.53 -10.30
CA ARG A 93 16.06 2.87 -10.02
C ARG A 93 16.24 4.16 -9.21
N GLN A 94 15.27 5.06 -9.20
CA GLN A 94 15.31 6.28 -8.37
C GLN A 94 15.01 6.00 -6.89
N ALA A 95 14.48 4.83 -6.53
CA ALA A 95 14.05 4.52 -5.17
C ALA A 95 15.20 4.66 -4.14
N VAL A 96 16.39 4.17 -4.47
CA VAL A 96 17.56 4.22 -3.58
C VAL A 96 17.97 5.65 -3.27
N ASP A 97 18.17 6.48 -4.31
CA ASP A 97 18.57 7.88 -4.15
C ASP A 97 17.49 8.72 -3.46
N ALA A 98 16.22 8.31 -3.59
CA ALA A 98 15.09 8.94 -2.93
C ALA A 98 14.94 8.53 -1.45
N GLY A 99 15.68 7.50 -0.99
CA GLY A 99 15.71 7.05 0.39
C GLY A 99 14.63 6.03 0.77
N PHE A 100 14.05 5.35 -0.22
CA PHE A 100 13.12 4.23 0.04
C PHE A 100 13.89 2.99 0.50
N GLY A 101 13.32 2.27 1.47
CA GLY A 101 13.80 0.96 1.91
C GLY A 101 13.04 -0.20 1.27
N SER A 102 11.97 0.10 0.52
CA SER A 102 11.15 -0.92 -0.14
C SER A 102 10.43 -0.37 -1.36
N VAL A 103 10.10 -1.28 -2.28
CA VAL A 103 9.40 -0.97 -3.53
C VAL A 103 8.36 -2.05 -3.85
N MET A 104 7.33 -1.70 -4.60
CA MET A 104 6.48 -2.66 -5.29
C MET A 104 6.65 -2.48 -6.80
N TYR A 105 7.01 -3.58 -7.48
CA TYR A 105 7.05 -3.60 -8.94
C TYR A 105 5.77 -4.23 -9.49
N ASP A 106 5.02 -3.46 -10.29
CA ASP A 106 3.70 -3.84 -10.79
C ASP A 106 3.73 -4.20 -12.28
N ALA A 107 3.95 -5.46 -12.55
CA ALA A 107 3.84 -6.04 -13.89
C ALA A 107 2.58 -6.92 -14.05
N ALA A 108 1.60 -6.84 -13.14
CA ALA A 108 0.40 -7.68 -13.14
C ALA A 108 -0.50 -7.51 -14.38
N HIS A 109 -0.32 -6.43 -15.14
CA HIS A 109 -1.00 -6.20 -16.42
C HIS A 109 -0.43 -7.03 -17.57
N LEU A 110 0.73 -7.67 -17.39
CA LEU A 110 1.37 -8.54 -18.38
C LEU A 110 0.89 -10.00 -18.22
N PRO A 111 0.98 -10.82 -19.30
CA PRO A 111 0.81 -12.27 -19.17
C PRO A 111 1.77 -12.86 -18.12
N TYR A 112 1.38 -13.97 -17.50
CA TYR A 112 2.12 -14.58 -16.38
C TYR A 112 3.64 -14.72 -16.63
N ALA A 113 4.04 -15.25 -17.78
CA ALA A 113 5.46 -15.45 -18.08
C ALA A 113 6.24 -14.13 -18.18
N GLU A 114 5.64 -13.11 -18.77
CA GLU A 114 6.25 -11.78 -18.90
C GLU A 114 6.26 -11.04 -17.57
N ASN A 115 5.18 -11.16 -16.75
CA ASN A 115 5.14 -10.64 -15.39
C ASN A 115 6.25 -11.27 -14.54
N LEU A 116 6.38 -12.59 -14.58
CA LEU A 116 7.43 -13.31 -13.83
C LEU A 116 8.84 -12.84 -14.21
N GLU A 117 9.15 -12.74 -15.50
CA GLU A 117 10.49 -12.33 -15.97
C GLU A 117 10.80 -10.88 -15.58
N ALA A 118 9.84 -9.96 -15.78
CA ALA A 118 9.99 -8.57 -15.41
C ALA A 118 10.14 -8.38 -13.89
N THR A 119 9.34 -9.11 -13.11
CA THR A 119 9.39 -9.09 -11.65
C THR A 119 10.70 -9.66 -11.13
N ARG A 120 11.19 -10.78 -11.67
CA ARG A 120 12.49 -11.36 -11.29
C ARG A 120 13.63 -10.37 -11.55
N SER A 121 13.66 -9.76 -12.71
CA SER A 121 14.67 -8.73 -13.04
C SER A 121 14.62 -7.55 -12.09
N ALA A 122 13.42 -7.13 -11.68
CA ALA A 122 13.23 -6.06 -10.68
C ALA A 122 13.68 -6.51 -9.28
N ALA A 123 13.40 -7.76 -8.89
CA ALA A 123 13.79 -8.32 -7.60
C ALA A 123 15.31 -8.46 -7.48
N ASP A 124 15.97 -8.99 -8.50
CA ASP A 124 17.44 -9.08 -8.54
C ASP A 124 18.09 -7.70 -8.37
N TRP A 125 17.56 -6.69 -9.07
CA TRP A 125 18.05 -5.32 -8.95
C TRP A 125 17.78 -4.74 -7.56
N ALA A 126 16.57 -4.92 -7.01
CA ALA A 126 16.18 -4.39 -5.70
C ALA A 126 17.07 -4.98 -4.59
N HIS A 127 17.27 -6.29 -4.58
CA HIS A 127 18.12 -6.99 -3.61
C HIS A 127 19.59 -6.56 -3.71
N ALA A 128 20.12 -6.42 -4.94
CA ALA A 128 21.48 -5.92 -5.15
C ALA A 128 21.69 -4.50 -4.61
N ASN A 129 20.60 -3.74 -4.41
CA ASN A 129 20.61 -2.38 -3.86
C ASN A 129 20.04 -2.29 -2.43
N GLY A 130 19.82 -3.42 -1.75
CA GLY A 130 19.35 -3.47 -0.36
C GLY A 130 17.89 -3.08 -0.15
N LEU A 131 17.06 -3.16 -1.20
CA LEU A 131 15.62 -2.90 -1.14
C LEU A 131 14.84 -4.19 -0.92
N TRP A 132 13.83 -4.13 -0.07
CA TRP A 132 12.76 -5.12 0.03
C TRP A 132 11.76 -4.91 -1.12
N ILE A 133 11.30 -5.99 -1.76
CA ILE A 133 10.44 -5.89 -2.94
C ILE A 133 9.16 -6.68 -2.83
N GLU A 134 8.05 -6.04 -3.19
CA GLU A 134 6.71 -6.59 -3.36
C GLU A 134 6.38 -6.68 -4.85
N ALA A 135 5.58 -7.69 -5.23
CA ALA A 135 4.95 -7.77 -6.54
C ALA A 135 3.47 -8.13 -6.44
N GLU A 136 2.76 -8.11 -7.58
CA GLU A 136 1.35 -8.46 -7.65
C GLU A 136 1.12 -9.59 -8.67
N LEU A 137 0.28 -10.55 -8.27
CA LEU A 137 -0.22 -11.61 -9.14
C LEU A 137 -1.74 -11.67 -9.07
N GLY A 138 -2.39 -11.70 -10.23
CA GLY A 138 -3.81 -11.45 -10.37
C GLY A 138 -4.10 -9.94 -10.53
N GLU A 139 -5.29 -9.59 -10.95
CA GLU A 139 -5.65 -8.21 -11.21
C GLU A 139 -6.54 -7.64 -10.11
N VAL A 140 -6.00 -6.73 -9.29
CA VAL A 140 -6.82 -5.92 -8.38
C VAL A 140 -7.42 -4.77 -9.19
N GLY A 141 -8.73 -4.83 -9.42
CA GLY A 141 -9.43 -3.90 -10.30
C GLY A 141 -9.44 -2.45 -9.83
N GLY A 142 -9.90 -1.54 -10.71
CA GLY A 142 -10.09 -0.11 -10.40
C GLY A 142 -8.82 0.74 -10.45
N LYS A 143 -7.73 0.25 -11.05
CA LYS A 143 -6.50 1.01 -11.31
C LYS A 143 -6.72 2.01 -12.46
N ASP A 144 -6.05 3.15 -12.40
CA ASP A 144 -5.98 4.17 -13.46
C ASP A 144 -7.34 4.72 -13.93
N GLY A 145 -8.39 4.65 -13.08
CA GLY A 145 -9.73 5.15 -13.41
C GLY A 145 -10.54 4.23 -14.33
N ALA A 146 -10.03 3.05 -14.63
CA ALA A 146 -10.79 2.00 -15.32
C ALA A 146 -11.93 1.50 -14.42
N ALA A 147 -13.07 1.15 -15.01
CA ALA A 147 -14.10 0.43 -14.27
C ALA A 147 -13.47 -0.85 -13.70
N PRO A 148 -13.72 -1.19 -12.42
CA PRO A 148 -13.19 -2.43 -11.87
C PRO A 148 -13.68 -3.59 -12.73
N PRO A 149 -12.78 -4.49 -13.19
CA PRO A 149 -13.21 -5.74 -13.81
C PRO A 149 -14.12 -6.49 -12.84
N ASP A 150 -15.02 -7.28 -13.38
CA ASP A 150 -15.84 -8.17 -12.55
C ASP A 150 -14.90 -9.00 -11.66
N PRO A 151 -14.93 -8.83 -10.33
CA PRO A 151 -14.06 -9.57 -9.42
C PRO A 151 -14.28 -11.09 -9.49
N HIS A 152 -15.28 -11.55 -10.22
CA HIS A 152 -15.60 -12.95 -10.49
C HIS A 152 -15.21 -13.39 -11.92
N ALA A 153 -14.62 -12.48 -12.74
CA ALA A 153 -14.14 -12.86 -14.07
C ALA A 153 -13.05 -13.95 -13.98
N PRO A 154 -13.00 -14.88 -14.94
CA PRO A 154 -11.91 -15.86 -15.01
C PRO A 154 -10.55 -15.14 -15.06
N GLY A 155 -9.63 -15.54 -14.18
CA GLY A 155 -8.28 -14.93 -14.08
C GLY A 155 -8.20 -13.65 -13.25
N ALA A 156 -9.32 -13.10 -12.77
CA ALA A 156 -9.29 -11.93 -11.87
C ALA A 156 -8.77 -12.27 -10.47
N ARG A 157 -8.79 -13.54 -10.07
CA ARG A 157 -8.34 -14.02 -8.74
C ARG A 157 -6.96 -14.64 -8.85
N THR A 158 -6.15 -14.46 -7.81
CA THR A 158 -4.84 -15.11 -7.72
C THR A 158 -5.00 -16.61 -7.51
N ASP A 159 -4.41 -17.42 -8.40
CA ASP A 159 -4.36 -18.87 -8.23
C ASP A 159 -3.24 -19.26 -7.24
N PRO A 160 -3.52 -20.11 -6.22
CA PRO A 160 -2.52 -20.48 -5.20
C PRO A 160 -1.30 -21.23 -5.75
N ASP A 161 -1.46 -22.08 -6.76
CA ASP A 161 -0.34 -22.84 -7.34
C ASP A 161 0.53 -21.95 -8.24
N GLU A 162 -0.09 -20.98 -8.94
CA GLU A 162 0.64 -19.95 -9.68
C GLU A 162 1.37 -19.03 -8.72
N ALA A 163 0.74 -18.58 -7.63
CA ALA A 163 1.35 -17.73 -6.62
C ALA A 163 2.58 -18.36 -5.99
N ARG A 164 2.50 -19.66 -5.63
CA ARG A 164 3.64 -20.41 -5.09
C ARG A 164 4.82 -20.43 -6.06
N ARG A 165 4.57 -20.75 -7.34
CA ARG A 165 5.62 -20.77 -8.38
C ARG A 165 6.17 -19.36 -8.64
N PHE A 166 5.29 -18.37 -8.73
CA PHE A 166 5.68 -16.98 -8.97
C PHE A 166 6.64 -16.45 -7.89
N VAL A 167 6.33 -16.68 -6.62
CA VAL A 167 7.21 -16.28 -5.50
C VAL A 167 8.55 -17.02 -5.55
N ALA A 168 8.53 -18.34 -5.75
CA ALA A 168 9.75 -19.14 -5.81
C ALA A 168 10.67 -18.72 -6.98
N ASP A 169 10.08 -18.40 -8.14
CA ASP A 169 10.84 -18.13 -9.35
C ASP A 169 11.21 -16.64 -9.50
N SER A 170 10.46 -15.71 -8.90
CA SER A 170 10.74 -14.27 -8.94
C SER A 170 11.64 -13.79 -7.81
N GLY A 171 11.61 -14.47 -6.67
CA GLY A 171 12.40 -14.13 -5.49
C GLY A 171 11.89 -12.88 -4.73
N VAL A 172 10.64 -12.46 -4.91
CA VAL A 172 10.07 -11.31 -4.19
C VAL A 172 9.90 -11.59 -2.70
N ASP A 173 9.93 -10.53 -1.89
CA ASP A 173 9.83 -10.61 -0.43
C ASP A 173 8.38 -10.58 0.07
N ALA A 174 7.41 -10.15 -0.76
CA ALA A 174 5.98 -10.19 -0.48
C ALA A 174 5.16 -10.25 -1.76
N LEU A 175 3.91 -10.73 -1.64
CA LEU A 175 3.00 -10.87 -2.76
C LEU A 175 1.65 -10.21 -2.48
N ALA A 176 1.29 -9.24 -3.32
CA ALA A 176 -0.06 -8.71 -3.39
C ALA A 176 -0.97 -9.66 -4.16
N VAL A 177 -2.14 -9.97 -3.57
CA VAL A 177 -3.06 -10.99 -4.07
C VAL A 177 -4.46 -10.43 -4.34
N ALA A 178 -5.05 -10.86 -5.46
CA ALA A 178 -6.41 -10.51 -5.85
C ALA A 178 -7.40 -11.52 -5.25
N ILE A 179 -8.08 -11.12 -4.17
CA ILE A 179 -9.04 -11.95 -3.43
C ILE A 179 -10.44 -11.32 -3.33
N GLY A 180 -10.73 -10.26 -4.10
CA GLY A 180 -12.05 -9.63 -4.18
C GLY A 180 -12.13 -8.16 -3.82
N SER A 181 -11.06 -7.57 -3.35
CA SER A 181 -10.96 -6.12 -3.20
C SER A 181 -10.80 -5.41 -4.55
N SER A 182 -11.11 -4.11 -4.57
CA SER A 182 -10.91 -3.25 -5.75
C SER A 182 -10.42 -1.87 -5.33
N HIS A 183 -9.57 -1.27 -6.16
CA HIS A 183 -9.13 0.10 -5.96
C HIS A 183 -10.28 1.11 -6.16
N ALA A 184 -10.08 2.36 -5.71
CA ALA A 184 -10.98 3.49 -5.90
C ALA A 184 -12.40 3.34 -5.33
N MET A 185 -12.68 2.36 -4.50
CA MET A 185 -13.97 2.22 -3.83
C MET A 185 -14.16 3.33 -2.78
N THR A 186 -15.26 4.05 -2.89
CA THR A 186 -15.65 5.13 -1.96
C THR A 186 -16.69 4.69 -0.92
N SER A 187 -17.26 3.50 -1.08
CA SER A 187 -18.17 2.85 -0.12
C SER A 187 -17.53 1.58 0.44
N ARG A 188 -17.76 1.30 1.72
CA ARG A 188 -17.19 0.16 2.44
C ARG A 188 -18.14 -1.05 2.41
N THR A 189 -18.33 -1.62 1.21
CA THR A 189 -19.30 -2.71 0.95
C THR A 189 -18.66 -3.94 0.30
N ALA A 190 -17.36 -3.92 0.04
CA ALA A 190 -16.66 -5.05 -0.55
C ALA A 190 -16.52 -6.21 0.45
N SER A 191 -16.47 -7.42 -0.06
CA SER A 191 -16.19 -8.65 0.69
C SER A 191 -15.05 -9.42 0.02
N LEU A 192 -14.31 -10.19 0.81
CA LEU A 192 -13.17 -10.98 0.37
C LEU A 192 -13.51 -12.47 0.27
N ASP A 193 -12.80 -13.17 -0.60
CA ASP A 193 -12.83 -14.63 -0.65
C ASP A 193 -11.85 -15.19 0.41
N HIS A 194 -12.34 -15.35 1.63
CA HIS A 194 -11.55 -15.89 2.76
C HIS A 194 -11.14 -17.35 2.54
N GLY A 195 -11.92 -18.11 1.76
CA GLY A 195 -11.55 -19.49 1.39
C GLY A 195 -10.34 -19.52 0.46
N LEU A 196 -10.29 -18.60 -0.50
CA LEU A 196 -9.12 -18.41 -1.36
C LEU A 196 -7.92 -17.90 -0.55
N LEU A 197 -8.13 -16.89 0.31
CA LEU A 197 -7.07 -16.36 1.18
C LEU A 197 -6.42 -17.47 2.02
N ALA A 198 -7.21 -18.35 2.62
CA ALA A 198 -6.69 -19.46 3.41
C ALA A 198 -5.83 -20.46 2.58
N ARG A 199 -6.18 -20.65 1.29
CA ARG A 199 -5.36 -21.47 0.38
C ARG A 199 -4.06 -20.76 -0.01
N LEU A 200 -4.12 -19.45 -0.32
CA LEU A 200 -2.94 -18.64 -0.63
C LEU A 200 -1.97 -18.57 0.54
N ALA A 201 -2.47 -18.34 1.76
CA ALA A 201 -1.64 -18.28 2.96
C ALA A 201 -0.91 -19.61 3.28
N LYS A 202 -1.41 -20.75 2.78
CA LYS A 202 -0.75 -22.04 2.88
C LYS A 202 0.23 -22.31 1.74
N ALA A 203 -0.03 -21.73 0.57
CA ALA A 203 0.77 -22.01 -0.62
C ALA A 203 1.99 -21.09 -0.74
N VAL A 204 1.94 -19.88 -0.16
CA VAL A 204 2.94 -18.82 -0.31
C VAL A 204 3.70 -18.64 1.01
N GLU A 205 5.02 -18.65 0.97
CA GLU A 205 5.87 -18.52 2.16
C GLU A 205 6.19 -17.06 2.55
N VAL A 206 6.00 -16.12 1.63
CA VAL A 206 6.21 -14.67 1.88
C VAL A 206 4.94 -14.00 2.39
N PRO A 207 5.04 -12.85 3.09
CA PRO A 207 3.90 -12.07 3.52
C PRO A 207 2.93 -11.75 2.39
N LEU A 208 1.63 -11.97 2.61
CA LEU A 208 0.57 -11.57 1.69
C LEU A 208 0.16 -10.12 1.91
N VAL A 209 -0.07 -9.41 0.81
CA VAL A 209 -0.47 -8.00 0.81
C VAL A 209 -1.87 -7.84 0.22
N LEU A 210 -2.68 -7.00 0.86
CA LEU A 210 -4.03 -6.66 0.42
C LEU A 210 -4.07 -5.25 -0.18
N HIS A 211 -4.41 -5.17 -1.46
CA HIS A 211 -4.69 -3.91 -2.15
C HIS A 211 -6.20 -3.61 -2.21
N GLY A 212 -6.58 -2.37 -2.54
CA GLY A 212 -7.98 -1.99 -2.70
C GLY A 212 -8.81 -2.02 -1.41
N SER A 213 -8.18 -1.90 -0.26
CA SER A 213 -8.80 -2.10 1.06
C SER A 213 -9.72 -0.97 1.53
N SER A 214 -9.68 0.22 0.91
CA SER A 214 -10.55 1.36 1.29
C SER A 214 -12.05 1.04 1.19
N GLY A 215 -12.43 0.06 0.38
CA GLY A 215 -13.81 -0.42 0.23
C GLY A 215 -14.24 -1.51 1.22
N LEU A 216 -13.38 -1.92 2.16
CA LEU A 216 -13.67 -3.01 3.08
C LEU A 216 -14.15 -2.48 4.45
N PRO A 217 -15.20 -3.10 5.05
CA PRO A 217 -15.56 -2.90 6.45
C PRO A 217 -14.43 -3.32 7.39
N ASP A 218 -14.40 -2.80 8.63
CA ASP A 218 -13.37 -3.16 9.63
C ASP A 218 -13.36 -4.66 9.95
N ALA A 219 -14.54 -5.29 10.01
CA ALA A 219 -14.66 -6.73 10.22
C ALA A 219 -14.01 -7.56 9.09
N GLU A 220 -14.11 -7.11 7.83
CA GLU A 220 -13.44 -7.74 6.69
C GLU A 220 -11.93 -7.57 6.76
N LEU A 221 -11.45 -6.39 7.18
CA LEU A 221 -10.02 -6.14 7.39
C LEU A 221 -9.45 -7.05 8.49
N ALA A 222 -10.12 -7.12 9.64
CA ALA A 222 -9.72 -8.00 10.74
C ALA A 222 -9.73 -9.49 10.32
N ALA A 223 -10.74 -9.93 9.57
CA ALA A 223 -10.81 -11.29 9.03
C ALA A 223 -9.70 -11.57 8.00
N ALA A 224 -9.31 -10.59 7.19
CA ALA A 224 -8.19 -10.72 6.26
C ALA A 224 -6.84 -10.88 7.01
N VAL A 225 -6.63 -10.11 8.07
CA VAL A 225 -5.44 -10.24 8.93
C VAL A 225 -5.40 -11.61 9.59
N ALA A 226 -6.51 -12.06 10.18
CA ALA A 226 -6.63 -13.40 10.75
C ALA A 226 -6.40 -14.51 9.69
N GLY A 227 -6.77 -14.25 8.43
CA GLY A 227 -6.58 -15.15 7.29
C GLY A 227 -5.18 -15.17 6.70
N GLY A 228 -4.26 -14.28 7.12
CA GLY A 228 -2.86 -14.31 6.69
C GLY A 228 -2.36 -13.08 5.94
N ILE A 229 -3.16 -12.03 5.77
CA ILE A 229 -2.66 -10.74 5.26
C ILE A 229 -1.74 -10.08 6.29
N ARG A 230 -0.63 -9.48 5.81
CA ARG A 230 0.42 -8.88 6.67
C ARG A 230 0.75 -7.43 6.35
N LYS A 231 0.31 -6.92 5.20
CA LYS A 231 0.37 -5.51 4.79
C LYS A 231 -0.94 -5.15 4.12
N VAL A 232 -1.48 -3.97 4.42
CA VAL A 232 -2.76 -3.50 3.85
C VAL A 232 -2.57 -2.12 3.25
N ASN A 233 -2.79 -2.00 1.92
CA ASN A 233 -2.67 -0.74 1.19
C ASN A 233 -3.96 0.07 1.26
N ILE A 234 -3.86 1.32 1.71
CA ILE A 234 -4.97 2.25 1.93
C ILE A 234 -4.70 3.57 1.22
N GLY A 235 -5.58 4.00 0.33
CA GLY A 235 -5.43 5.27 -0.39
C GLY A 235 -6.73 6.07 -0.42
N THR A 236 -7.75 5.54 -1.08
CA THR A 236 -9.02 6.24 -1.34
C THR A 236 -9.71 6.73 -0.08
N ALA A 237 -9.62 6.00 1.04
CA ALA A 237 -10.23 6.42 2.31
C ALA A 237 -9.69 7.78 2.81
N LEU A 238 -8.37 8.02 2.67
CA LEU A 238 -7.76 9.31 3.01
C LEU A 238 -8.23 10.42 2.07
N ASN A 239 -8.28 10.12 0.75
CA ASN A 239 -8.75 11.09 -0.25
C ASN A 239 -10.20 11.51 -0.01
N VAL A 240 -11.07 10.57 0.39
CA VAL A 240 -12.47 10.85 0.76
C VAL A 240 -12.53 11.74 2.00
N ALA A 241 -11.78 11.43 3.05
CA ALA A 241 -11.72 12.22 4.28
C ALA A 241 -11.20 13.63 4.00
N MET A 242 -10.09 13.76 3.26
CA MET A 242 -9.49 15.05 2.88
C MET A 242 -10.48 15.91 2.10
N THR A 243 -11.04 15.36 1.01
CA THR A 243 -11.92 16.10 0.10
C THR A 243 -13.20 16.50 0.80
N GLY A 244 -13.77 15.65 1.65
CA GLY A 244 -14.96 15.94 2.46
C GLY A 244 -14.71 17.11 3.43
N ALA A 245 -13.60 17.08 4.15
CA ALA A 245 -13.24 18.15 5.08
C ALA A 245 -12.95 19.49 4.37
N ILE A 246 -12.25 19.47 3.22
CA ILE A 246 -11.99 20.67 2.42
C ILE A 246 -13.32 21.29 1.97
N ARG A 247 -14.25 20.51 1.45
CA ARG A 247 -15.58 21.00 1.01
C ARG A 247 -16.37 21.66 2.15
N ALA A 248 -16.30 21.07 3.35
CA ALA A 248 -17.02 21.58 4.52
C ALA A 248 -16.42 22.85 5.12
N HIS A 249 -15.11 23.09 4.94
CA HIS A 249 -14.37 24.17 5.60
C HIS A 249 -13.72 25.16 4.62
N LEU A 250 -14.08 25.12 3.34
CA LEU A 250 -13.47 25.97 2.32
C LEU A 250 -13.63 27.45 2.66
N THR A 251 -12.51 28.17 2.67
CA THR A 251 -12.43 29.63 2.87
C THR A 251 -11.96 30.32 1.59
N PRO A 252 -12.35 31.62 1.37
CA PRO A 252 -12.05 32.26 0.10
C PRO A 252 -10.58 32.51 -0.22
N ALA A 253 -9.71 32.65 0.79
CA ALA A 253 -8.34 33.11 0.58
C ALA A 253 -7.28 32.25 1.28
N ASP A 254 -7.41 32.00 2.59
CA ASP A 254 -6.39 31.29 3.36
C ASP A 254 -6.63 29.78 3.32
N PRO A 255 -5.66 28.95 2.81
CA PRO A 255 -5.81 27.50 2.77
C PRO A 255 -5.66 26.83 4.13
N ARG A 256 -4.99 27.45 5.11
CA ARG A 256 -4.67 26.83 6.40
C ARG A 256 -5.86 26.29 7.17
N PRO A 257 -7.02 26.96 7.27
CA PRO A 257 -8.18 26.43 7.99
C PRO A 257 -8.71 25.12 7.42
N TYR A 258 -8.93 25.06 6.09
CA TYR A 258 -9.46 23.84 5.48
C TYR A 258 -8.42 22.72 5.37
N LEU A 259 -7.12 23.03 5.22
CA LEU A 259 -6.05 22.03 5.28
C LEU A 259 -5.87 21.46 6.69
N THR A 260 -6.03 22.30 7.73
CA THR A 260 -6.05 21.82 9.13
C THR A 260 -7.20 20.85 9.36
N ALA A 261 -8.41 21.19 8.91
CA ALA A 261 -9.57 20.29 9.01
C ALA A 261 -9.37 18.99 8.22
N ALA A 262 -8.78 19.08 7.02
CA ALA A 262 -8.49 17.94 6.18
C ALA A 262 -7.47 17.00 6.83
N ARG A 263 -6.39 17.52 7.40
CA ARG A 263 -5.39 16.74 8.13
C ARG A 263 -6.01 16.03 9.33
N ALA A 264 -6.80 16.72 10.14
CA ALA A 264 -7.47 16.12 11.29
C ALA A 264 -8.43 14.99 10.89
N ALA A 265 -9.19 15.15 9.79
CA ALA A 265 -10.09 14.13 9.27
C ALA A 265 -9.31 12.89 8.77
N MET A 266 -8.22 13.10 8.03
CA MET A 266 -7.36 12.02 7.57
C MET A 266 -6.69 11.30 8.76
N ALA A 267 -6.19 12.01 9.77
CA ALA A 267 -5.58 11.42 10.95
C ALA A 267 -6.56 10.52 11.73
N THR A 268 -7.82 10.96 11.85
CA THR A 268 -8.89 10.15 12.46
C THR A 268 -9.17 8.88 11.65
N THR A 269 -9.23 9.00 10.32
CA THR A 269 -9.40 7.85 9.42
C THR A 269 -8.22 6.89 9.50
N ALA A 270 -6.98 7.41 9.50
CA ALA A 270 -5.78 6.60 9.61
C ALA A 270 -5.75 5.83 10.94
N ALA A 271 -5.98 6.50 12.07
CA ALA A 271 -6.02 5.87 13.38
C ALA A 271 -7.04 4.71 13.46
N ALA A 272 -8.25 4.92 12.94
CA ALA A 272 -9.29 3.89 12.92
C ALA A 272 -8.88 2.68 12.08
N MET A 273 -8.31 2.92 10.89
CA MET A 273 -7.90 1.83 9.98
C MET A 273 -6.66 1.09 10.51
N ILE A 274 -5.71 1.77 11.15
CA ILE A 274 -4.57 1.11 11.79
C ILE A 274 -5.04 0.20 12.92
N ALA A 275 -5.93 0.68 13.79
CA ALA A 275 -6.48 -0.09 14.89
C ALA A 275 -7.28 -1.32 14.45
N ALA A 276 -7.88 -1.31 13.25
CA ALA A 276 -8.60 -2.46 12.70
C ALA A 276 -7.68 -3.58 12.20
N LEU A 277 -6.36 -3.35 12.12
CA LEU A 277 -5.36 -4.31 11.64
C LEU A 277 -4.49 -4.90 12.77
N ASP A 278 -4.67 -4.42 14.00
CA ASP A 278 -3.97 -4.90 15.20
C ASP A 278 -4.77 -6.07 15.85
#